data_284a1ea9b733e41d87a69a51f6cfc63c
#
_entry.id   284a1ea9b733e41d87a69a51f6cfc63c
#
_cell.length_a   1.000
_cell.length_b   1.000
_cell.length_c   1.000
_cell.angle_alpha   90.00
_cell.angle_beta   90.00
_cell.angle_gamma   90.00
#
_symmetry.space_group_name_H-M   'P 1'
#
loop_
_entity.id
_entity.type
_entity.pdbx_description
1 polymer ?
#
loop_
_entity_poly.entity_id
_entity_poly.type
_entity_poly.pdbx_seq_one_letter_code
_entity_poly.pdbx_strand_id
1 'polypeptide(L)'
;MHKVLVAIDGSEHSGRVVQYVIGLIQDGGLLGGSVEVHLVNVQSFLPTRIAQAMDSDELTRYYDGKSAEEAQKAIALLKQQRIAFTFHTLRGDVASKIVAHSKSLGCDSIIMGSHGSGFLEGIFLGSVAAKVIQLSTIPITLVK
;
A
#
# COMPACT_ATOMS: atom_id res chain seq x y z
N MET A 1 7.28 -14.61 13.40
CA MET A 1 7.26 -13.22 12.89
C MET A 1 6.03 -13.01 12.04
N HIS A 2 5.24 -12.01 12.34
CA HIS A 2 4.05 -11.67 11.55
C HIS A 2 4.44 -10.74 10.40
N LYS A 3 4.19 -11.16 9.18
CA LYS A 3 4.54 -10.40 7.98
C LYS A 3 3.31 -9.68 7.44
N VAL A 4 3.37 -8.35 7.39
CA VAL A 4 2.24 -7.53 6.93
C VAL A 4 2.58 -6.79 5.64
N LEU A 5 1.63 -6.77 4.72
CA LEU A 5 1.68 -5.89 3.57
C LEU A 5 0.84 -4.66 3.86
N VAL A 6 1.45 -3.49 3.75
CA VAL A 6 0.81 -2.20 4.01
C VAL A 6 0.70 -1.44 2.70
N ALA A 7 -0.51 -1.29 2.19
CA ALA A 7 -0.76 -0.61 0.92
C ALA A 7 -1.06 0.87 1.14
N ILE A 8 -0.36 1.74 0.41
CA ILE A 8 -0.51 3.19 0.49
C ILE A 8 -0.63 3.81 -0.90
N ASP A 9 -1.35 4.93 -0.99
CA ASP A 9 -1.59 5.64 -2.25
C ASP A 9 -1.34 7.15 -2.16
N GLY A 10 -0.77 7.64 -1.06
CA GLY A 10 -0.51 9.06 -0.86
C GLY A 10 -1.70 9.87 -0.36
N SER A 11 -2.87 9.26 -0.19
CA SER A 11 -4.05 9.91 0.38
C SER A 11 -3.91 10.14 1.90
N GLU A 12 -4.81 10.91 2.48
CA GLU A 12 -4.87 11.08 3.94
C GLU A 12 -5.15 9.75 4.66
N HIS A 13 -5.90 8.86 4.03
CA HIS A 13 -6.16 7.51 4.55
C HIS A 13 -4.86 6.72 4.69
N SER A 14 -3.93 6.86 3.75
CA SER A 14 -2.60 6.23 3.83
C SER A 14 -1.82 6.69 5.06
N GLY A 15 -1.90 7.96 5.42
CA GLY A 15 -1.32 8.47 6.66
C GLY A 15 -1.87 7.78 7.89
N ARG A 16 -3.19 7.61 7.96
CA ARG A 16 -3.85 6.90 9.07
C ARG A 16 -3.49 5.42 9.12
N VAL A 17 -3.35 4.78 7.96
CA VAL A 17 -2.88 3.39 7.86
C VAL A 17 -1.51 3.23 8.50
N VAL A 18 -0.57 4.10 8.15
CA VAL A 18 0.80 4.04 8.70
C VAL A 18 0.81 4.32 10.20
N GLN A 19 0.02 5.28 10.67
CA GLN A 19 -0.12 5.55 12.10
C GLN A 19 -0.68 4.32 12.85
N TYR A 20 -1.65 3.64 12.29
CA TYR A 20 -2.19 2.40 12.84
C TYR A 20 -1.11 1.32 12.95
N VAL A 21 -0.34 1.11 11.90
CA VAL A 21 0.78 0.13 11.88
C VAL A 21 1.82 0.45 12.95
N ILE A 22 2.17 1.73 13.08
CA ILE A 22 3.11 2.20 14.12
C ILE A 22 2.58 1.83 15.50
N GLY A 23 1.30 2.12 15.78
CA GLY A 23 0.65 1.77 17.03
C GLY A 23 0.71 0.28 17.34
N LEU A 24 0.39 -0.56 16.36
CA LEU A 24 0.45 -2.02 16.52
C LEU A 24 1.84 -2.51 16.91
N ILE A 25 2.90 -1.93 16.32
CA ILE A 25 4.27 -2.32 16.60
C ILE A 25 4.70 -1.84 17.99
N GLN A 26 4.35 -0.61 18.36
CA GLN A 26 4.69 -0.02 19.65
C GLN A 26 3.99 -0.72 20.81
N ASP A 27 2.78 -1.21 20.60
CA ASP A 27 1.99 -1.93 21.62
C ASP A 27 2.43 -3.42 21.77
N GLY A 28 3.55 -3.81 21.19
CA GLY A 28 4.06 -5.17 21.32
C GLY A 28 3.78 -6.07 20.12
N GLY A 29 3.32 -5.50 19.02
CA GLY A 29 3.06 -6.19 17.77
C GLY A 29 1.73 -6.95 17.73
N LEU A 30 1.42 -7.48 16.57
CA LEU A 30 0.28 -8.36 16.38
C LEU A 30 0.54 -9.69 17.10
N LEU A 31 -0.34 -10.06 18.01
CA LEU A 31 -0.26 -11.32 18.75
C LEU A 31 1.02 -11.49 19.59
N GLY A 32 1.67 -10.39 19.97
CA GLY A 32 2.83 -10.42 20.86
C GLY A 32 4.15 -10.81 20.21
N GLY A 33 4.23 -10.80 18.88
CA GLY A 33 5.42 -11.14 18.11
C GLY A 33 6.04 -9.96 17.38
N SER A 34 7.18 -10.19 16.75
CA SER A 34 7.79 -9.21 15.85
C SER A 34 6.98 -9.07 14.56
N VAL A 35 6.98 -7.87 13.99
CA VAL A 35 6.26 -7.55 12.73
C VAL A 35 7.27 -7.18 11.66
N GLU A 36 7.16 -7.83 10.49
CA GLU A 36 7.92 -7.47 9.30
C GLU A 36 7.00 -6.67 8.37
N VAL A 37 7.40 -5.43 8.07
CA VAL A 37 6.58 -4.49 7.31
C VAL A 37 7.02 -4.41 5.85
N HIS A 38 6.10 -4.72 4.95
CA HIS A 38 6.26 -4.52 3.50
C HIS A 38 5.32 -3.39 3.07
N LEU A 39 5.89 -2.22 2.80
CA LEU A 39 5.16 -1.06 2.33
C LEU A 39 5.04 -1.12 0.81
N VAL A 40 3.82 -1.02 0.29
CA VAL A 40 3.55 -1.19 -1.14
C VAL A 40 2.82 0.01 -1.69
N ASN A 41 3.32 0.52 -2.82
CA ASN A 41 2.62 1.48 -3.66
C ASN A 41 2.45 0.89 -5.05
N VAL A 42 1.23 0.88 -5.56
CA VAL A 42 0.91 0.38 -6.90
C VAL A 42 0.46 1.56 -7.76
N GLN A 43 1.14 1.75 -8.88
CA GLN A 43 0.76 2.72 -9.90
C GLN A 43 -0.06 2.05 -10.98
N SER A 44 -1.27 2.58 -11.22
CA SER A 44 -2.07 2.15 -12.37
C SER A 44 -1.36 2.51 -13.67
N PHE A 45 -1.50 1.68 -14.68
CA PHE A 45 -0.94 2.01 -15.99
C PHE A 45 -1.52 3.31 -16.53
N LEU A 46 -0.65 4.12 -17.11
CA LEU A 46 -1.08 5.28 -17.89
C LEU A 46 -1.97 4.84 -19.06
N PRO A 47 -2.88 5.70 -19.52
CA PRO A 47 -3.60 5.43 -20.76
C PRO A 47 -2.63 5.10 -21.88
N THR A 48 -2.95 4.10 -22.69
CA THR A 48 -2.08 3.57 -23.76
C THR A 48 -1.55 4.69 -24.66
N ARG A 49 -2.38 5.65 -25.01
CA ARG A 49 -1.99 6.79 -25.84
C ARG A 49 -0.85 7.61 -25.24
N ILE A 50 -0.88 7.83 -23.93
CA ILE A 50 0.16 8.58 -23.21
C ILE A 50 1.42 7.72 -23.08
N ALA A 51 1.26 6.46 -22.71
CA ALA A 51 2.38 5.54 -22.53
C ALA A 51 3.14 5.32 -23.83
N GLN A 52 2.46 5.23 -24.96
CA GLN A 52 3.08 5.07 -26.29
C GLN A 52 3.91 6.27 -26.73
N ALA A 53 3.64 7.46 -26.20
CA ALA A 53 4.41 8.67 -26.50
C ALA A 53 5.70 8.77 -25.68
N MET A 54 5.94 7.85 -24.76
CA MET A 54 7.08 7.83 -23.85
C MET A 54 7.99 6.63 -24.16
N ASP A 55 9.30 6.81 -24.06
CA ASP A 55 10.23 5.68 -24.10
C ASP A 55 10.22 4.94 -22.73
N SER A 56 10.91 3.79 -22.68
CA SER A 56 10.91 2.96 -21.48
C SER A 56 11.58 3.63 -20.28
N ASP A 57 12.60 4.47 -20.50
CA ASP A 57 13.28 5.20 -19.43
C ASP A 57 12.39 6.32 -18.88
N GLU A 58 11.68 7.03 -19.74
CA GLU A 58 10.71 8.05 -19.35
C GLU A 58 9.56 7.43 -18.53
N LEU A 59 9.02 6.29 -18.97
CA LEU A 59 7.98 5.57 -18.24
C LEU A 59 8.46 5.13 -16.86
N THR A 60 9.66 4.56 -16.79
CA THR A 60 10.24 4.13 -15.51
C THR A 60 10.42 5.30 -14.56
N ARG A 61 10.97 6.41 -15.03
CA ARG A 61 11.12 7.63 -14.21
C ARG A 61 9.77 8.18 -13.76
N TYR A 62 8.76 8.16 -14.62
CA TYR A 62 7.43 8.61 -14.27
C TYR A 62 6.82 7.77 -13.13
N TYR A 63 6.81 6.45 -13.30
CA TYR A 63 6.21 5.57 -12.29
C TYR A 63 6.98 5.58 -10.97
N ASP A 64 8.30 5.52 -11.02
CA ASP A 64 9.14 5.54 -9.82
C ASP A 64 9.02 6.89 -9.09
N GLY A 65 8.99 7.99 -9.82
CA GLY A 65 8.81 9.32 -9.25
C GLY A 65 7.44 9.49 -8.60
N LYS A 66 6.38 9.02 -9.26
CA LYS A 66 5.02 9.07 -8.72
C LYS A 66 4.89 8.22 -7.46
N SER A 67 5.44 7.02 -7.49
CA SER A 67 5.46 6.11 -6.35
C SER A 67 6.21 6.70 -5.16
N ALA A 68 7.38 7.28 -5.39
CA ALA A 68 8.17 7.93 -4.34
C ALA A 68 7.43 9.13 -3.73
N GLU A 69 6.77 9.93 -4.55
CA GLU A 69 5.95 11.06 -4.11
C GLU A 69 4.81 10.59 -3.19
N GLU A 70 4.07 9.59 -3.61
CA GLU A 70 2.95 9.05 -2.83
C GLU A 70 3.39 8.35 -1.55
N ALA A 71 4.58 7.77 -1.51
CA ALA A 71 5.12 7.07 -0.35
C ALA A 71 5.91 7.98 0.61
N GLN A 72 6.20 9.21 0.23
CA GLN A 72 7.13 10.09 0.95
C GLN A 72 6.77 10.25 2.43
N LYS A 73 5.53 10.58 2.73
CA LYS A 73 5.07 10.79 4.12
C LYS A 73 5.09 9.50 4.93
N ALA A 74 4.65 8.40 4.33
CA ALA A 74 4.65 7.08 4.97
C ALA A 74 6.07 6.64 5.35
N ILE A 75 7.00 6.75 4.43
CA ILE A 75 8.40 6.41 4.64
C ILE A 75 9.01 7.29 5.73
N ALA A 76 8.74 8.61 5.69
CA ALA A 76 9.24 9.54 6.71
C ALA A 76 8.74 9.17 8.11
N LEU A 77 7.46 8.82 8.26
CA LEU A 77 6.87 8.42 9.54
C LEU A 77 7.52 7.14 10.08
N LEU A 78 7.68 6.12 9.22
CA LEU A 78 8.30 4.85 9.63
C LEU A 78 9.76 5.06 10.05
N LYS A 79 10.52 5.85 9.31
CA LYS A 79 11.92 6.17 9.65
C LYS A 79 12.03 6.96 10.96
N GLN A 80 11.15 7.94 11.17
CA GLN A 80 11.10 8.73 12.39
C GLN A 80 10.87 7.85 13.62
N GLN A 81 10.04 6.82 13.49
CA GLN A 81 9.74 5.87 14.55
C GLN A 81 10.74 4.70 14.62
N ARG A 82 11.77 4.73 13.79
CA ARG A 82 12.81 3.68 13.72
C ARG A 82 12.24 2.28 13.43
N ILE A 83 11.19 2.23 12.64
CA ILE A 83 10.57 0.97 12.21
C ILE A 83 11.21 0.53 10.89
N ALA A 84 11.75 -0.69 10.88
CA ALA A 84 12.30 -1.28 9.68
C ALA A 84 11.16 -1.68 8.73
N PHE A 85 11.35 -1.42 7.44
CA PHE A 85 10.39 -1.80 6.39
C PHE A 85 11.12 -2.03 5.08
N THR A 86 10.46 -2.76 4.18
CA THR A 86 10.86 -2.85 2.78
C THR A 86 9.81 -2.13 1.94
N PHE A 87 10.25 -1.27 1.03
CA PHE A 87 9.35 -0.54 0.13
C PHE A 87 9.33 -1.18 -1.25
N HIS A 88 8.13 -1.43 -1.76
CA HIS A 88 7.89 -2.04 -3.07
C HIS A 88 7.09 -1.10 -3.95
N THR A 89 7.54 -0.90 -5.16
CA THR A 89 6.84 -0.17 -6.21
C THR A 89 6.35 -1.16 -7.26
N LEU A 90 5.04 -1.16 -7.50
CA LEU A 90 4.38 -2.05 -8.46
C LEU A 90 3.61 -1.23 -9.50
N ARG A 91 3.32 -1.87 -10.64
CA ARG A 91 2.54 -1.26 -11.73
C ARG A 91 1.44 -2.22 -12.17
N GLY A 92 0.26 -1.71 -12.44
CA GLY A 92 -0.85 -2.48 -12.98
C GLY A 92 -2.16 -2.23 -12.25
N ASP A 93 -3.05 -3.20 -12.26
CA ASP A 93 -4.30 -3.15 -11.52
C ASP A 93 -4.00 -3.18 -10.02
N VAL A 94 -4.41 -2.13 -9.32
CA VAL A 94 -3.98 -1.90 -7.92
C VAL A 94 -4.35 -3.07 -7.03
N ALA A 95 -5.61 -3.45 -6.97
CA ALA A 95 -6.08 -4.53 -6.09
C ALA A 95 -5.44 -5.87 -6.43
N SER A 96 -5.35 -6.22 -7.71
CA SER A 96 -4.74 -7.47 -8.16
C SER A 96 -3.26 -7.55 -7.79
N LYS A 97 -2.53 -6.45 -7.95
CA LYS A 97 -1.11 -6.37 -7.60
C LYS A 97 -0.87 -6.47 -6.10
N ILE A 98 -1.71 -5.83 -5.29
CA ILE A 98 -1.64 -5.94 -3.83
C ILE A 98 -1.78 -7.39 -3.41
N VAL A 99 -2.82 -8.07 -3.88
CA VAL A 99 -3.09 -9.46 -3.51
C VAL A 99 -1.99 -10.41 -4.01
N ALA A 100 -1.60 -10.29 -5.28
CA ALA A 100 -0.55 -11.14 -5.84
C ALA A 100 0.79 -10.96 -5.11
N HIS A 101 1.14 -9.71 -4.78
CA HIS A 101 2.39 -9.42 -4.08
C HIS A 101 2.39 -9.94 -2.64
N SER A 102 1.25 -9.82 -1.94
CA SER A 102 1.10 -10.40 -0.60
C SER A 102 1.33 -11.90 -0.59
N LYS A 103 0.85 -12.60 -1.60
CA LYS A 103 1.10 -14.05 -1.78
C LYS A 103 2.56 -14.35 -2.05
N SER A 104 3.18 -13.61 -2.98
CA SER A 104 4.57 -13.85 -3.35
C SER A 104 5.54 -13.64 -2.19
N LEU A 105 5.23 -12.71 -1.30
CA LEU A 105 6.02 -12.44 -0.10
C LEU A 105 5.68 -13.36 1.09
N GLY A 106 4.60 -14.13 0.99
CA GLY A 106 4.12 -14.94 2.11
C GLY A 106 3.60 -14.09 3.27
N CYS A 107 2.91 -12.99 2.98
CA CYS A 107 2.35 -12.13 4.01
C CYS A 107 1.20 -12.82 4.76
N ASP A 108 1.09 -12.54 6.05
CA ASP A 108 0.05 -13.07 6.91
C ASP A 108 -1.23 -12.22 6.88
N SER A 109 -1.09 -10.93 6.57
CA SER A 109 -2.23 -10.02 6.47
C SER A 109 -1.91 -8.82 5.58
N ILE A 110 -2.99 -8.14 5.16
CA ILE A 110 -2.93 -6.89 4.41
C ILE A 110 -3.54 -5.80 5.29
N ILE A 111 -2.89 -4.65 5.38
CA ILE A 111 -3.40 -3.47 6.07
C ILE A 111 -3.50 -2.34 5.04
N MET A 112 -4.67 -1.75 4.90
CA MET A 112 -4.92 -0.71 3.92
C MET A 112 -6.04 0.23 4.36
N GLY A 113 -6.17 1.36 3.69
CA GLY A 113 -7.28 2.27 3.92
C GLY A 113 -8.59 1.72 3.37
N SER A 114 -9.69 2.04 4.04
CA SER A 114 -11.03 1.70 3.55
C SER A 114 -11.41 2.51 2.30
N HIS A 115 -10.73 3.64 2.08
CA HIS A 115 -10.87 4.54 0.95
C HIS A 115 -9.50 5.03 0.50
N GLY A 116 -9.37 5.36 -0.78
CA GLY A 116 -8.15 5.92 -1.34
C GLY A 116 -8.34 7.36 -1.82
N SER A 117 -7.47 7.80 -2.72
CA SER A 117 -7.63 9.05 -3.46
C SER A 117 -8.91 8.97 -4.29
N GLY A 118 -9.64 10.10 -4.40
CA GLY A 118 -10.92 10.11 -5.10
C GLY A 118 -12.11 9.65 -4.25
N PHE A 119 -11.94 9.61 -2.93
CA PHE A 119 -13.03 9.34 -1.99
C PHE A 119 -14.19 10.30 -2.20
N LEU A 120 -15.40 9.73 -2.35
CA LEU A 120 -16.65 10.47 -2.42
C LEU A 120 -17.41 10.29 -1.11
N GLU A 121 -17.93 11.40 -0.58
CA GLU A 121 -18.74 11.39 0.63
C GLU A 121 -19.95 10.46 0.47
N GLY A 122 -20.25 9.67 1.49
CA GLY A 122 -21.36 8.70 1.48
C GLY A 122 -20.99 7.32 0.94
N ILE A 123 -19.77 7.11 0.45
CA ILE A 123 -19.29 5.79 0.05
C ILE A 123 -18.68 5.10 1.27
N PHE A 124 -19.19 3.91 1.61
CA PHE A 124 -18.72 3.15 2.77
C PHE A 124 -17.39 2.45 2.53
N LEU A 125 -17.08 2.11 1.28
CA LEU A 125 -15.91 1.33 0.92
C LEU A 125 -15.38 1.76 -0.43
N GLY A 126 -14.06 1.99 -0.50
CA GLY A 126 -13.39 2.33 -1.76
C GLY A 126 -13.34 1.15 -2.73
N SER A 127 -13.20 1.43 -4.01
CA SER A 127 -13.18 0.42 -5.08
C SER A 127 -12.00 -0.55 -4.94
N VAL A 128 -10.82 -0.06 -4.57
CA VAL A 128 -9.64 -0.90 -4.37
C VAL A 128 -9.84 -1.81 -3.16
N ALA A 129 -10.30 -1.28 -2.04
CA ALA A 129 -10.57 -2.05 -0.84
C ALA A 129 -11.61 -3.15 -1.09
N ALA A 130 -12.70 -2.83 -1.78
CA ALA A 130 -13.73 -3.80 -2.15
C ALA A 130 -13.15 -4.95 -2.98
N LYS A 131 -12.31 -4.64 -3.96
CA LYS A 131 -11.71 -5.64 -4.83
C LYS A 131 -10.66 -6.49 -4.11
N VAL A 132 -9.85 -5.88 -3.21
CA VAL A 132 -8.89 -6.63 -2.38
C VAL A 132 -9.62 -7.62 -1.48
N ILE A 133 -10.72 -7.22 -0.85
CA ILE A 133 -11.55 -8.12 -0.04
C ILE A 133 -12.03 -9.31 -0.87
N GLN A 134 -12.47 -9.05 -2.08
CA GLN A 134 -12.97 -10.09 -2.99
C GLN A 134 -11.86 -11.08 -3.39
N LEU A 135 -10.65 -10.60 -3.63
CA LEU A 135 -9.55 -11.40 -4.18
C LEU A 135 -8.66 -12.05 -3.12
N SER A 136 -8.57 -11.49 -1.93
CA SER A 136 -7.64 -11.94 -0.90
C SER A 136 -8.12 -13.22 -0.22
N THR A 137 -7.16 -14.09 0.09
CA THR A 137 -7.37 -15.29 0.91
C THR A 137 -6.76 -15.15 2.31
N ILE A 138 -6.13 -14.01 2.61
CA ILE A 138 -5.56 -13.72 3.93
C ILE A 138 -6.34 -12.58 4.59
N PRO A 139 -6.26 -12.44 5.93
CA PRO A 139 -6.94 -11.36 6.64
C PRO A 139 -6.57 -9.97 6.14
N ILE A 140 -7.56 -9.09 6.17
CA ILE A 140 -7.40 -7.69 5.76
C ILE A 140 -7.87 -6.81 6.90
N THR A 141 -7.05 -5.84 7.27
CA THR A 141 -7.44 -4.76 8.17
C THR A 141 -7.68 -3.49 7.36
N LEU A 142 -8.87 -2.95 7.48
CA LEU A 142 -9.24 -1.68 6.84
C LEU A 142 -9.20 -0.56 7.87
N VAL A 143 -8.44 0.48 7.55
CA VAL A 143 -8.30 1.66 8.41
C VAL A 143 -9.13 2.80 7.81
N LYS A 144 -10.01 3.38 8.61
CA LYS A 144 -10.84 4.52 8.21
C LYS A 144 -10.07 5.83 8.26
#